data_935e34821c50556c82a6bd3558f8c04b
#
_entry.id   935e34821c50556c82a6bd3558f8c04b
#
_cell.length_a   1.000
_cell.length_b   1.000
_cell.length_c   1.000
_cell.angle_alpha   90.00
_cell.angle_beta   90.00
_cell.angle_gamma   90.00
#
_symmetry.space_group_name_H-M   'P 1'
#
loop_
_entity.id
_entity.type
_entity.pdbx_description
1 polymer ?
#
loop_
_entity_poly.entity_id
_entity_poly.type
_entity_poly.pdbx_seq_one_letter_code
_entity_poly.pdbx_strand_id
1 'polypeptide(L)'
;LTVSDLMINGTVDSKTPGTYTVTYRYTDAAGNKISKEATVTVIASKADIVTKDTTMVAGPSATWNAVDNLVIATDAKGNALALSNLTVTGSVDSKTPGTYTVTYSYTDAAGNKISKEATVTVIASKADIVTKDTTMVAGPSAAWNAANNLVSATDADGNALTVSDLMINGTVDSKTPGTYTVTYTYTDVAGNKISKEATVTVLTEKETNIEDNTGSSISNDRENPPASITGKGGDDIHQNAKTTMTKKKTETLPQAGNHVNELAIVLGQMILAICVGGILWLKRRVKRV
;
A
#
# COMPACT_ATOMS: atom_id res chain seq x y z
N LEU A 1 -40.33 53.29 35.23
CA LEU A 1 -39.00 53.61 34.70
C LEU A 1 -38.63 52.53 33.71
N THR A 2 -38.35 52.91 32.46
CA THR A 2 -37.92 51.99 31.38
C THR A 2 -36.45 52.27 31.02
N VAL A 3 -35.81 51.43 30.20
CA VAL A 3 -34.42 51.63 29.77
C VAL A 3 -34.27 52.96 28.99
N SER A 4 -35.33 53.35 28.27
CA SER A 4 -35.36 54.65 27.55
C SER A 4 -35.32 55.89 28.43
N ASP A 5 -35.64 55.71 29.69
CA ASP A 5 -35.61 56.85 30.69
C ASP A 5 -34.20 57.04 31.27
N LEU A 6 -33.26 56.16 30.96
CA LEU A 6 -31.91 56.16 31.44
C LEU A 6 -30.95 56.84 30.47
N MET A 7 -30.02 57.63 30.98
CA MET A 7 -28.85 58.04 30.20
C MET A 7 -27.79 56.99 30.35
N ILE A 8 -27.34 56.44 29.20
CA ILE A 8 -26.35 55.37 29.13
C ILE A 8 -25.03 55.94 28.59
N ASN A 9 -23.98 55.80 29.40
CA ASN A 9 -22.63 56.21 29.07
C ASN A 9 -21.71 54.96 29.01
N GLY A 10 -20.81 54.93 28.06
CA GLY A 10 -19.90 53.83 27.78
C GLY A 10 -20.24 53.15 26.46
N THR A 11 -19.22 52.65 25.80
CA THR A 11 -19.33 51.90 24.53
C THR A 11 -18.79 50.50 24.74
N VAL A 12 -19.46 49.53 24.16
CA VAL A 12 -19.00 48.15 24.11
C VAL A 12 -18.58 47.83 22.68
N ASP A 13 -17.31 47.56 22.48
CA ASP A 13 -16.85 46.99 21.20
C ASP A 13 -17.06 45.50 21.22
N SER A 14 -18.09 45.03 20.53
CA SER A 14 -18.44 43.60 20.44
C SER A 14 -17.48 42.78 19.59
N LYS A 15 -16.52 43.42 18.90
CA LYS A 15 -15.53 42.77 18.03
C LYS A 15 -14.17 42.57 18.72
N THR A 16 -13.91 43.34 19.78
CA THR A 16 -12.64 43.26 20.51
C THR A 16 -12.86 42.59 21.86
N PRO A 17 -12.24 41.45 22.16
CA PRO A 17 -12.32 40.85 23.49
C PRO A 17 -11.80 41.77 24.56
N GLY A 18 -12.57 41.93 25.68
CA GLY A 18 -12.22 42.81 26.76
C GLY A 18 -13.36 42.97 27.74
N THR A 19 -13.12 43.75 28.79
CA THR A 19 -14.13 44.12 29.78
C THR A 19 -14.48 45.60 29.62
N TYR A 20 -15.74 45.90 29.39
CA TYR A 20 -16.27 47.19 29.10
C TYR A 20 -17.21 47.60 30.23
N THR A 21 -17.11 48.85 30.70
CA THR A 21 -18.01 49.38 31.71
C THR A 21 -19.05 50.29 31.05
N VAL A 22 -20.31 50.05 31.39
CA VAL A 22 -21.45 50.85 30.96
C VAL A 22 -22.10 51.47 32.22
N THR A 23 -22.26 52.75 32.19
CA THR A 23 -22.84 53.53 33.33
C THR A 23 -24.28 53.96 32.99
N TYR A 24 -25.24 53.55 33.80
CA TYR A 24 -26.64 53.90 33.68
C TYR A 24 -26.92 55.07 34.69
N ARG A 25 -27.48 56.15 34.21
CA ARG A 25 -27.82 57.31 35.01
C ARG A 25 -29.27 57.68 34.85
N TYR A 26 -29.89 58.06 35.97
CA TYR A 26 -31.23 58.65 36.06
C TYR A 26 -31.23 59.84 36.88
N THR A 27 -32.02 60.90 36.49
CA THR A 27 -32.29 62.07 37.29
C THR A 27 -33.78 62.16 37.48
N ASP A 28 -34.28 62.15 38.72
CA ASP A 28 -35.70 62.29 39.05
C ASP A 28 -36.21 63.70 38.88
N ALA A 29 -37.55 63.89 38.98
CA ALA A 29 -38.20 65.23 38.87
C ALA A 29 -37.75 66.21 39.96
N ALA A 30 -37.21 65.74 41.07
CA ALA A 30 -36.66 66.51 42.14
C ALA A 30 -35.18 66.88 41.98
N GLY A 31 -34.55 66.40 40.89
CA GLY A 31 -33.14 66.63 40.60
C GLY A 31 -32.14 65.59 41.22
N ASN A 32 -32.64 64.55 41.91
CA ASN A 32 -31.80 63.56 42.52
C ASN A 32 -31.21 62.67 41.43
N LYS A 33 -29.88 62.38 41.48
CA LYS A 33 -29.15 61.59 40.50
C LYS A 33 -28.79 60.24 41.07
N ILE A 34 -29.17 59.23 40.33
CA ILE A 34 -28.78 57.81 40.58
C ILE A 34 -27.86 57.33 39.44
N SER A 35 -26.76 56.73 39.84
CA SER A 35 -25.80 56.12 38.87
C SER A 35 -25.48 54.72 39.30
N LYS A 36 -25.48 53.80 38.32
CA LYS A 36 -25.02 52.38 38.48
C LYS A 36 -24.18 52.00 37.32
N GLU A 37 -23.14 51.22 37.60
CA GLU A 37 -22.27 50.63 36.59
C GLU A 37 -22.61 49.16 36.37
N ALA A 38 -22.48 48.71 35.12
CA ALA A 38 -22.55 47.33 34.72
C ALA A 38 -21.33 47.00 33.87
N THR A 39 -20.82 45.80 34.02
CA THR A 39 -19.69 45.30 33.26
C THR A 39 -20.19 44.36 32.17
N VAL A 40 -19.75 44.59 30.94
CA VAL A 40 -19.94 43.70 29.80
C VAL A 40 -18.61 43.10 29.43
N THR A 41 -18.50 41.79 29.48
CA THR A 41 -17.27 41.05 29.05
C THR A 41 -17.49 40.45 27.66
N VAL A 42 -16.68 40.90 26.71
CA VAL A 42 -16.58 40.32 25.38
C VAL A 42 -15.46 39.28 25.40
N ILE A 43 -15.79 38.02 25.16
CA ILE A 43 -14.85 36.91 25.19
C ILE A 43 -14.39 36.57 23.78
N ALA A 44 -13.14 36.13 23.64
CA ALA A 44 -12.63 35.61 22.36
C ALA A 44 -13.34 34.30 21.94
N SER A 45 -13.61 34.15 20.66
CA SER A 45 -14.10 32.89 20.11
C SER A 45 -13.04 31.79 20.30
N LYS A 46 -13.49 30.64 20.76
CA LYS A 46 -12.70 29.38 20.84
C LYS A 46 -12.98 28.44 19.67
N ALA A 47 -13.64 28.95 18.63
CA ALA A 47 -13.91 28.15 17.45
C ALA A 47 -12.60 27.80 16.76
N ASP A 48 -12.44 26.52 16.43
CA ASP A 48 -11.27 25.98 15.72
C ASP A 48 -11.66 24.78 14.86
N ILE A 49 -10.86 24.51 13.84
CA ILE A 49 -10.94 23.32 12.99
C ILE A 49 -9.54 22.75 12.86
N VAL A 50 -9.38 21.48 13.20
CA VAL A 50 -8.13 20.73 13.04
C VAL A 50 -8.36 19.64 12.01
N THR A 51 -7.56 19.62 10.98
CA THR A 51 -7.59 18.66 9.88
C THR A 51 -6.31 17.82 9.84
N LYS A 52 -6.35 16.71 9.13
CA LYS A 52 -5.19 15.87 8.79
C LYS A 52 -5.22 15.51 7.32
N ASP A 53 -4.05 15.35 6.73
CA ASP A 53 -3.92 14.81 5.39
C ASP A 53 -4.13 13.29 5.40
N THR A 54 -4.62 12.74 4.28
CA THR A 54 -4.88 11.31 4.11
C THR A 54 -4.36 10.83 2.77
N THR A 55 -4.07 9.53 2.71
CA THR A 55 -3.70 8.82 1.46
C THR A 55 -4.63 7.65 1.27
N MET A 56 -5.06 7.42 0.03
CA MET A 56 -5.88 6.27 -0.35
C MET A 56 -5.46 5.71 -1.71
N VAL A 57 -5.78 4.45 -1.96
CA VAL A 57 -5.55 3.81 -3.26
C VAL A 57 -6.71 4.12 -4.20
N ALA A 58 -6.38 4.49 -5.44
CA ALA A 58 -7.37 4.68 -6.51
C ALA A 58 -8.01 3.35 -6.91
N GLY A 59 -9.32 3.36 -7.17
CA GLY A 59 -9.98 2.15 -7.67
C GLY A 59 -11.48 2.31 -7.86
N PRO A 60 -12.13 1.35 -8.53
CA PRO A 60 -13.55 1.44 -8.88
C PRO A 60 -14.48 1.43 -7.66
N SER A 61 -14.04 0.82 -6.55
CA SER A 61 -14.80 0.76 -5.28
C SER A 61 -14.28 1.74 -4.23
N ALA A 62 -13.22 2.51 -4.53
CA ALA A 62 -12.66 3.48 -3.60
C ALA A 62 -13.64 4.64 -3.35
N THR A 63 -13.83 5.00 -2.10
CA THR A 63 -14.67 6.13 -1.69
C THR A 63 -13.95 6.97 -0.64
N TRP A 64 -14.01 8.27 -0.79
CA TRP A 64 -13.52 9.22 0.19
C TRP A 64 -14.70 9.79 1.00
N ASN A 65 -14.52 10.00 2.28
CA ASN A 65 -15.47 10.66 3.17
C ASN A 65 -14.82 11.86 3.85
N ALA A 66 -15.55 12.97 3.91
CA ALA A 66 -15.05 14.20 4.51
C ALA A 66 -14.66 14.04 6.00
N VAL A 67 -15.23 13.08 6.71
CA VAL A 67 -14.86 12.78 8.10
C VAL A 67 -13.42 12.26 8.25
N ASP A 68 -12.86 11.67 7.20
CA ASP A 68 -11.53 11.03 7.25
C ASP A 68 -10.40 12.05 7.48
N ASN A 69 -10.61 13.28 7.00
CA ASN A 69 -9.66 14.39 7.15
C ASN A 69 -9.97 15.31 8.32
N LEU A 70 -11.12 15.21 8.98
CA LEU A 70 -11.48 16.02 10.14
C LEU A 70 -10.98 15.34 11.42
N VAL A 71 -10.15 16.06 12.20
CA VAL A 71 -9.70 15.58 13.51
C VAL A 71 -10.64 16.06 14.60
N ILE A 72 -10.91 17.37 14.64
CA ILE A 72 -11.84 18.01 15.58
C ILE A 72 -12.28 19.36 15.02
N ALA A 73 -13.50 19.75 15.36
CA ALA A 73 -13.98 21.12 15.21
C ALA A 73 -14.68 21.57 16.48
N THR A 74 -14.56 22.85 16.83
CA THR A 74 -15.17 23.44 18.01
C THR A 74 -15.91 24.75 17.68
N ASP A 75 -16.99 25.01 18.43
CA ASP A 75 -17.75 26.30 18.38
C ASP A 75 -17.03 27.42 19.15
N ALA A 76 -17.62 28.62 19.14
CA ALA A 76 -17.10 29.80 19.83
C ALA A 76 -16.94 29.59 21.35
N LYS A 77 -17.62 28.64 21.96
CA LYS A 77 -17.53 28.28 23.38
C LYS A 77 -16.53 27.17 23.64
N GLY A 78 -16.01 26.52 22.59
CA GLY A 78 -15.12 25.37 22.65
C GLY A 78 -15.84 24.03 22.72
N ASN A 79 -17.16 23.95 22.44
CA ASN A 79 -17.89 22.69 22.35
C ASN A 79 -17.62 22.03 21.02
N ALA A 80 -17.56 20.68 21.00
CA ALA A 80 -17.34 19.91 19.79
C ALA A 80 -18.47 20.11 18.76
N LEU A 81 -18.08 20.29 17.50
CA LEU A 81 -18.97 20.36 16.35
C LEU A 81 -18.93 19.06 15.56
N ALA A 82 -20.09 18.60 15.09
CA ALA A 82 -20.17 17.52 14.13
C ALA A 82 -19.84 18.02 12.71
N LEU A 83 -19.44 17.11 11.79
CA LEU A 83 -19.17 17.44 10.38
C LEU A 83 -20.37 18.16 9.72
N SER A 84 -21.61 17.82 10.10
CA SER A 84 -22.84 18.45 9.60
C SER A 84 -22.96 19.94 9.93
N ASN A 85 -22.20 20.43 10.88
CA ASN A 85 -22.16 21.86 11.25
C ASN A 85 -21.12 22.65 10.42
N LEU A 86 -20.31 21.94 9.63
CA LEU A 86 -19.27 22.53 8.79
C LEU A 86 -19.74 22.60 7.34
N THR A 87 -19.22 23.60 6.63
CA THR A 87 -19.29 23.61 5.17
C THR A 87 -18.01 22.99 4.65
N VAL A 88 -18.14 21.91 3.87
CA VAL A 88 -17.00 21.28 3.19
C VAL A 88 -17.07 21.61 1.71
N THR A 89 -15.98 22.11 1.16
CA THR A 89 -15.85 22.42 -0.28
C THR A 89 -14.62 21.71 -0.85
N GLY A 90 -14.62 21.50 -2.16
CA GLY A 90 -13.65 20.66 -2.84
C GLY A 90 -14.25 19.29 -3.15
N SER A 91 -13.65 18.58 -4.08
CA SER A 91 -14.04 17.23 -4.49
C SER A 91 -12.82 16.34 -4.59
N VAL A 92 -12.98 15.07 -4.22
CA VAL A 92 -11.95 14.05 -4.36
C VAL A 92 -12.43 13.02 -5.36
N ASP A 93 -11.71 12.86 -6.46
CA ASP A 93 -11.90 11.73 -7.36
C ASP A 93 -11.10 10.55 -6.85
N SER A 94 -11.77 9.65 -6.17
CA SER A 94 -11.16 8.45 -5.57
C SER A 94 -10.75 7.39 -6.60
N LYS A 95 -11.05 7.59 -7.88
CA LYS A 95 -10.70 6.65 -8.96
C LYS A 95 -9.47 7.08 -9.75
N THR A 96 -9.11 8.35 -9.68
CA THR A 96 -8.00 8.92 -10.44
C THR A 96 -6.86 9.31 -9.50
N PRO A 97 -5.65 8.76 -9.67
CA PRO A 97 -4.48 9.19 -8.90
C PRO A 97 -4.22 10.68 -9.04
N GLY A 98 -3.98 11.34 -7.91
CA GLY A 98 -3.76 12.78 -7.85
C GLY A 98 -3.77 13.31 -6.43
N THR A 99 -3.57 14.61 -6.30
CA THR A 99 -3.64 15.33 -5.02
C THR A 99 -4.86 16.26 -5.06
N TYR A 100 -5.75 16.11 -4.10
CA TYR A 100 -7.01 16.84 -3.99
C TYR A 100 -7.02 17.63 -2.71
N THR A 101 -7.48 18.89 -2.78
CA THR A 101 -7.62 19.75 -1.62
C THR A 101 -9.10 19.88 -1.26
N VAL A 102 -9.41 19.71 0.02
CA VAL A 102 -10.72 19.90 0.60
C VAL A 102 -10.64 20.96 1.71
N THR A 103 -11.63 21.82 1.78
CA THR A 103 -11.66 22.95 2.72
C THR A 103 -12.85 22.80 3.63
N TYR A 104 -12.60 22.83 4.94
CA TYR A 104 -13.60 22.83 6.00
C TYR A 104 -13.79 24.25 6.50
N SER A 105 -15.03 24.72 6.60
CA SER A 105 -15.35 26.09 7.06
C SER A 105 -16.45 26.06 8.09
N TYR A 106 -16.36 26.97 9.07
CA TYR A 106 -17.37 27.22 10.08
C TYR A 106 -17.48 28.72 10.28
N THR A 107 -18.71 29.22 10.46
CA THR A 107 -18.97 30.61 10.84
C THR A 107 -19.78 30.61 12.15
N ASP A 108 -19.26 31.22 13.20
CA ASP A 108 -19.95 31.27 14.48
C ASP A 108 -21.08 32.31 14.48
N ALA A 109 -21.87 32.35 15.55
CA ALA A 109 -23.00 33.29 15.70
C ALA A 109 -22.58 34.78 15.73
N ALA A 110 -21.32 35.05 16.01
CA ALA A 110 -20.77 36.41 15.98
C ALA A 110 -20.24 36.83 14.59
N GLY A 111 -20.29 35.90 13.62
CA GLY A 111 -19.81 36.12 12.27
C GLY A 111 -18.30 35.81 12.07
N ASN A 112 -17.61 35.26 13.06
CA ASN A 112 -16.21 34.86 12.91
C ASN A 112 -16.16 33.61 12.01
N LYS A 113 -15.38 33.67 10.93
CA LYS A 113 -15.20 32.59 9.98
C LYS A 113 -13.85 31.94 10.19
N ILE A 114 -13.85 30.60 10.35
CA ILE A 114 -12.67 29.75 10.40
C ILE A 114 -12.69 28.84 9.21
N SER A 115 -11.53 28.60 8.62
CA SER A 115 -11.36 27.72 7.46
C SER A 115 -10.03 26.97 7.59
N LYS A 116 -10.04 25.68 7.30
CA LYS A 116 -8.86 24.80 7.25
C LYS A 116 -8.93 23.90 6.04
N GLU A 117 -7.78 23.67 5.45
CA GLU A 117 -7.61 22.77 4.32
C GLU A 117 -7.05 21.44 4.80
N ALA A 118 -7.35 20.41 4.04
CA ALA A 118 -6.71 19.10 4.12
C ALA A 118 -6.43 18.59 2.72
N THR A 119 -5.35 17.84 2.60
CA THR A 119 -4.94 17.18 1.36
C THR A 119 -5.35 15.72 1.38
N VAL A 120 -5.93 15.25 0.28
CA VAL A 120 -6.19 13.83 0.02
C VAL A 120 -5.32 13.41 -1.15
N THR A 121 -4.37 12.51 -0.90
CA THR A 121 -3.52 11.93 -1.94
C THR A 121 -4.10 10.60 -2.38
N VAL A 122 -4.54 10.52 -3.63
CA VAL A 122 -5.00 9.29 -4.27
C VAL A 122 -3.84 8.72 -5.06
N ILE A 123 -3.38 7.53 -4.72
CA ILE A 123 -2.24 6.85 -5.34
C ILE A 123 -2.71 5.68 -6.22
N ALA A 124 -1.93 5.36 -7.26
CA ALA A 124 -2.19 4.16 -8.06
C ALA A 124 -1.94 2.88 -7.23
N SER A 125 -2.75 1.85 -7.46
CA SER A 125 -2.49 0.51 -6.91
C SER A 125 -1.16 -0.03 -7.44
N LYS A 126 -0.36 -0.66 -6.57
CA LYS A 126 0.86 -1.40 -6.90
C LYS A 126 0.63 -2.91 -6.98
N ALA A 127 -0.64 -3.32 -6.96
CA ALA A 127 -0.98 -4.72 -7.06
C ALA A 127 -0.53 -5.30 -8.40
N ASP A 128 0.18 -6.43 -8.35
CA ASP A 128 0.65 -7.15 -9.53
C ASP A 128 0.72 -8.65 -9.25
N ILE A 129 0.68 -9.45 -10.32
CA ILE A 129 0.88 -10.90 -10.29
C ILE A 129 1.83 -11.27 -11.43
N VAL A 130 2.90 -11.95 -11.12
CA VAL A 130 3.86 -12.49 -12.09
C VAL A 130 3.79 -14.01 -12.03
N THR A 131 3.51 -14.64 -13.15
CA THR A 131 3.42 -16.10 -13.31
C THR A 131 4.49 -16.62 -14.25
N LYS A 132 4.73 -17.92 -14.20
CA LYS A 132 5.58 -18.67 -15.13
C LYS A 132 4.89 -19.95 -15.57
N ASP A 133 5.16 -20.39 -16.79
CA ASP A 133 4.76 -21.71 -17.26
C ASP A 133 5.64 -22.79 -16.62
N THR A 134 5.06 -23.98 -16.46
CA THR A 134 5.76 -25.13 -15.89
C THR A 134 5.47 -26.39 -16.67
N THR A 135 6.40 -27.34 -16.59
CA THR A 135 6.28 -28.68 -17.18
C THR A 135 6.44 -29.73 -16.08
N MET A 136 5.64 -30.78 -16.13
CA MET A 136 5.74 -31.92 -15.23
C MET A 136 5.48 -33.21 -16.00
N VAL A 137 5.88 -34.34 -15.43
CA VAL A 137 5.61 -35.68 -16.04
C VAL A 137 4.35 -36.28 -15.41
N ALA A 138 3.49 -36.86 -16.22
CA ALA A 138 2.30 -37.54 -15.75
C ALA A 138 2.67 -38.78 -14.92
N GLY A 139 1.91 -39.03 -13.85
CA GLY A 139 2.14 -40.22 -13.02
C GLY A 139 1.13 -40.36 -11.87
N PRO A 140 1.01 -41.59 -11.30
CA PRO A 140 0.04 -41.87 -10.25
C PRO A 140 0.29 -41.08 -8.97
N SER A 141 1.57 -40.71 -8.71
CA SER A 141 2.00 -39.88 -7.57
C SER A 141 2.29 -38.42 -7.93
N ALA A 142 2.11 -38.06 -9.20
CA ALA A 142 2.32 -36.67 -9.64
C ALA A 142 1.26 -35.74 -9.01
N ALA A 143 1.70 -34.63 -8.48
CA ALA A 143 0.84 -33.62 -7.90
C ALA A 143 1.31 -32.22 -8.35
N TRP A 144 0.39 -31.43 -8.84
CA TRP A 144 0.62 -30.04 -9.14
C TRP A 144 0.26 -29.17 -7.93
N ASN A 145 1.00 -28.08 -7.74
CA ASN A 145 0.71 -27.07 -6.73
C ASN A 145 0.73 -25.69 -7.39
N ALA A 146 -0.25 -24.86 -7.07
CA ALA A 146 -0.37 -23.51 -7.62
C ALA A 146 0.87 -22.63 -7.35
N ALA A 147 1.60 -22.89 -6.26
CA ALA A 147 2.85 -22.18 -5.96
C ALA A 147 3.93 -22.37 -7.03
N ASN A 148 3.87 -23.47 -7.82
CA ASN A 148 4.90 -23.76 -8.83
C ASN A 148 4.89 -22.74 -9.97
N ASN A 149 3.75 -22.19 -10.30
CA ASN A 149 3.58 -21.22 -11.38
C ASN A 149 3.57 -19.77 -10.91
N LEU A 150 3.50 -19.48 -9.61
CA LEU A 150 3.58 -18.14 -9.08
C LEU A 150 5.07 -17.74 -8.91
N VAL A 151 5.48 -16.63 -9.53
CA VAL A 151 6.80 -16.03 -9.34
C VAL A 151 6.74 -15.02 -8.23
N SER A 152 5.79 -14.07 -8.31
CA SER A 152 5.54 -13.07 -7.29
C SER A 152 4.11 -12.54 -7.39
N ALA A 153 3.60 -12.03 -6.29
CA ALA A 153 2.39 -11.23 -6.26
C ALA A 153 2.53 -10.12 -5.21
N THR A 154 1.91 -8.97 -5.46
CA THR A 154 1.91 -7.83 -4.54
C THR A 154 0.50 -7.27 -4.37
N ASP A 155 0.24 -6.70 -3.18
CA ASP A 155 -0.99 -5.95 -2.89
C ASP A 155 -0.93 -4.51 -3.42
N ALA A 156 -1.97 -3.72 -3.13
CA ALA A 156 -2.08 -2.33 -3.56
C ALA A 156 -0.96 -1.41 -3.02
N ASP A 157 -0.36 -1.74 -1.90
CA ASP A 157 0.76 -1.01 -1.29
C ASP A 157 2.13 -1.51 -1.77
N GLY A 158 2.16 -2.65 -2.48
CA GLY A 158 3.36 -3.32 -2.95
C GLY A 158 3.94 -4.36 -1.97
N ASN A 159 3.18 -4.76 -0.93
CA ASN A 159 3.59 -5.82 -0.04
C ASN A 159 3.41 -7.18 -0.71
N ALA A 160 4.30 -8.13 -0.40
CA ALA A 160 4.25 -9.47 -0.99
C ALA A 160 3.00 -10.25 -0.57
N LEU A 161 2.37 -10.89 -1.55
CA LEU A 161 1.27 -11.82 -1.39
C LEU A 161 1.75 -13.26 -1.61
N THR A 162 1.05 -14.20 -1.00
CA THR A 162 1.24 -15.64 -1.17
C THR A 162 0.13 -16.25 -2.02
N VAL A 163 0.28 -17.50 -2.43
CA VAL A 163 -0.76 -18.22 -3.19
C VAL A 163 -2.10 -18.26 -2.45
N SER A 164 -2.10 -18.29 -1.11
CA SER A 164 -3.32 -18.30 -0.29
C SER A 164 -4.11 -16.99 -0.33
N ASP A 165 -3.47 -15.89 -0.74
CA ASP A 165 -4.10 -14.57 -0.87
C ASP A 165 -4.75 -14.38 -2.25
N LEU A 166 -4.54 -15.34 -3.18
CA LEU A 166 -5.01 -15.30 -4.54
C LEU A 166 -6.19 -16.26 -4.76
N MET A 167 -7.10 -15.86 -5.63
CA MET A 167 -8.10 -16.78 -6.17
C MET A 167 -7.49 -17.53 -7.36
N ILE A 168 -7.48 -18.86 -7.28
CA ILE A 168 -6.95 -19.73 -8.32
C ILE A 168 -8.13 -20.40 -9.05
N ASN A 169 -8.21 -20.20 -10.35
CA ASN A 169 -9.15 -20.86 -11.25
C ASN A 169 -8.42 -21.76 -12.25
N GLY A 170 -9.01 -22.91 -12.55
CA GLY A 170 -8.43 -23.94 -13.38
C GLY A 170 -7.99 -25.13 -12.54
N THR A 171 -7.98 -26.29 -13.21
CA THR A 171 -7.56 -27.56 -12.60
C THR A 171 -6.50 -28.18 -13.48
N VAL A 172 -5.49 -28.78 -12.83
CA VAL A 172 -4.42 -29.52 -13.52
C VAL A 172 -4.60 -31.00 -13.17
N ASP A 173 -4.90 -31.81 -14.18
CA ASP A 173 -4.84 -33.27 -14.02
C ASP A 173 -3.40 -33.72 -14.23
N SER A 174 -2.69 -33.94 -13.13
CA SER A 174 -1.28 -34.34 -13.14
C SER A 174 -1.06 -35.80 -13.59
N LYS A 175 -2.13 -36.57 -13.85
CA LYS A 175 -2.07 -37.98 -14.30
C LYS A 175 -2.30 -38.11 -15.81
N THR A 176 -2.92 -37.11 -16.43
CA THR A 176 -3.25 -37.13 -17.84
C THR A 176 -2.37 -36.14 -18.62
N PRO A 177 -1.57 -36.61 -19.59
CA PRO A 177 -0.79 -35.72 -20.45
C PRO A 177 -1.67 -34.70 -21.16
N GLY A 178 -1.22 -33.43 -21.19
CA GLY A 178 -1.96 -32.35 -21.81
C GLY A 178 -1.45 -30.97 -21.35
N THR A 179 -2.09 -29.92 -21.85
CA THR A 179 -1.81 -28.55 -21.49
C THR A 179 -2.98 -27.99 -20.72
N TYR A 180 -2.72 -27.48 -19.53
CA TYR A 180 -3.70 -26.93 -18.60
C TYR A 180 -3.44 -25.47 -18.34
N THR A 181 -4.47 -24.65 -18.35
CA THR A 181 -4.37 -23.22 -18.02
C THR A 181 -4.89 -22.98 -16.61
N VAL A 182 -4.13 -22.23 -15.83
CA VAL A 182 -4.49 -21.82 -14.47
C VAL A 182 -4.44 -20.30 -14.39
N THR A 183 -5.51 -19.70 -13.85
CA THR A 183 -5.65 -18.25 -13.73
C THR A 183 -5.52 -17.84 -12.27
N TYR A 184 -4.62 -16.92 -12.00
CA TYR A 184 -4.38 -16.29 -10.69
C TYR A 184 -5.05 -14.94 -10.69
N THR A 185 -5.88 -14.67 -9.68
CA THR A 185 -6.64 -13.41 -9.57
C THR A 185 -6.48 -12.84 -8.16
N TYR A 186 -6.27 -11.54 -8.10
CA TYR A 186 -6.30 -10.75 -6.87
C TYR A 186 -7.20 -9.53 -7.07
N THR A 187 -7.94 -9.16 -6.02
CA THR A 187 -8.74 -7.92 -6.01
C THR A 187 -8.40 -7.17 -4.73
N ASP A 188 -7.90 -5.95 -4.86
CA ASP A 188 -7.55 -5.12 -3.71
C ASP A 188 -8.80 -4.46 -3.07
N VAL A 189 -8.61 -3.77 -1.94
CA VAL A 189 -9.69 -3.10 -1.19
C VAL A 189 -10.32 -1.94 -1.96
N ALA A 190 -9.62 -1.36 -2.93
CA ALA A 190 -10.13 -0.33 -3.82
C ALA A 190 -10.89 -0.90 -5.02
N GLY A 191 -10.97 -2.23 -5.13
CA GLY A 191 -11.69 -2.95 -6.19
C GLY A 191 -10.87 -3.13 -7.47
N ASN A 192 -9.57 -2.84 -7.48
CA ASN A 192 -8.71 -3.13 -8.63
C ASN A 192 -8.49 -4.63 -8.72
N LYS A 193 -8.82 -5.19 -9.88
CA LYS A 193 -8.70 -6.62 -10.16
C LYS A 193 -7.54 -6.88 -11.11
N ILE A 194 -6.61 -7.72 -10.70
CA ILE A 194 -5.47 -8.19 -11.49
C ILE A 194 -5.67 -9.68 -11.75
N SER A 195 -5.42 -10.13 -12.97
CA SER A 195 -5.53 -11.53 -13.36
C SER A 195 -4.38 -11.89 -14.29
N LYS A 196 -3.74 -13.04 -14.03
CA LYS A 196 -2.66 -13.60 -14.85
C LYS A 196 -2.86 -15.10 -15.04
N GLU A 197 -2.53 -15.57 -16.22
CA GLU A 197 -2.59 -16.97 -16.56
C GLU A 197 -1.19 -17.60 -16.51
N ALA A 198 -1.14 -18.88 -16.26
CA ALA A 198 0.02 -19.73 -16.41
C ALA A 198 -0.40 -21.04 -17.04
N THR A 199 0.50 -21.59 -17.83
CA THR A 199 0.34 -22.89 -18.50
C THR A 199 1.09 -23.97 -17.73
N VAL A 200 0.46 -25.11 -17.54
CA VAL A 200 1.09 -26.33 -17.01
C VAL A 200 1.04 -27.40 -18.09
N THR A 201 2.21 -27.82 -18.57
CA THR A 201 2.33 -28.92 -19.55
C THR A 201 2.63 -30.21 -18.81
N VAL A 202 1.73 -31.17 -18.91
CA VAL A 202 1.91 -32.53 -18.37
C VAL A 202 2.34 -33.44 -19.51
N LEU A 203 3.57 -33.95 -19.43
CA LEU A 203 4.20 -34.80 -20.44
C LEU A 203 3.91 -36.28 -20.17
N THR A 204 3.98 -37.10 -21.20
CA THR A 204 4.01 -38.56 -21.06
C THR A 204 5.35 -39.01 -20.48
N GLU A 205 5.38 -40.12 -19.72
CA GLU A 205 6.61 -40.68 -19.16
C GLU A 205 7.65 -41.04 -20.26
N LYS A 206 7.21 -41.32 -21.48
CA LYS A 206 8.07 -41.69 -22.61
C LYS A 206 8.83 -40.48 -23.21
N GLU A 207 8.32 -39.29 -23.11
CA GLU A 207 8.96 -38.06 -23.66
C GLU A 207 10.17 -37.62 -22.85
N THR A 208 10.30 -38.07 -21.60
CA THR A 208 11.44 -37.72 -20.73
C THR A 208 12.68 -38.57 -20.96
N ASN A 209 12.55 -39.71 -21.68
CA ASN A 209 13.66 -40.66 -21.91
C ASN A 209 14.40 -40.45 -23.25
N ILE A 210 14.17 -39.34 -23.99
CA ILE A 210 14.75 -39.15 -25.32
C ILE A 210 16.16 -38.51 -25.28
N GLU A 211 16.64 -38.03 -24.17
CA GLU A 211 17.93 -37.31 -24.13
C GLU A 211 19.13 -38.11 -23.63
N ASP A 212 19.01 -39.41 -23.28
CA ASP A 212 20.18 -40.19 -22.82
C ASP A 212 20.28 -41.59 -23.46
N ASN A 213 20.20 -41.69 -24.78
CA ASN A 213 20.63 -42.88 -25.46
C ASN A 213 21.62 -42.59 -26.60
N THR A 214 22.77 -42.04 -26.24
CA THR A 214 23.98 -42.18 -27.08
C THR A 214 24.73 -43.43 -26.65
N GLY A 215 24.32 -44.54 -27.23
CA GLY A 215 25.18 -45.60 -27.69
C GLY A 215 26.00 -46.35 -26.66
N SER A 216 25.54 -47.53 -26.28
CA SER A 216 26.42 -48.69 -26.24
C SER A 216 25.55 -49.97 -26.34
N SER A 217 25.27 -50.38 -27.55
CA SER A 217 24.84 -51.77 -27.82
C SER A 217 26.08 -52.66 -27.80
N ILE A 218 26.35 -53.34 -26.69
CA ILE A 218 27.21 -54.52 -26.68
C ILE A 218 26.31 -55.71 -26.95
N SER A 219 26.24 -56.11 -28.23
CA SER A 219 25.71 -57.42 -28.62
C SER A 219 26.75 -58.47 -28.30
N ASN A 220 26.51 -59.25 -27.26
CA ASN A 220 27.19 -60.56 -27.09
C ASN A 220 26.44 -61.63 -27.92
N ASP A 221 26.86 -61.81 -29.12
CA ASP A 221 26.61 -63.08 -29.80
C ASP A 221 27.94 -63.87 -29.96
N ARG A 222 28.05 -64.90 -29.14
CA ARG A 222 29.00 -66.01 -29.36
C ARG A 222 28.37 -66.91 -30.39
N GLU A 223 29.02 -67.02 -31.53
CA GLU A 223 29.12 -68.31 -32.22
C GLU A 223 30.38 -68.42 -33.14
N ASN A 224 30.94 -69.47 -33.11
CA ASN A 224 32.23 -70.11 -33.46
C ASN A 224 32.58 -70.09 -34.93
N PRO A 225 33.90 -70.23 -35.30
CA PRO A 225 34.38 -70.09 -36.69
C PRO A 225 34.38 -71.43 -37.43
N PRO A 226 34.58 -71.41 -38.74
CA PRO A 226 35.93 -71.68 -39.23
C PRO A 226 36.34 -71.08 -40.60
N ALA A 227 37.66 -71.06 -40.77
CA ALA A 227 38.52 -71.29 -41.93
C ALA A 227 38.68 -70.17 -43.00
N SER A 228 39.92 -69.66 -42.98
CA SER A 228 40.90 -69.54 -44.02
C SER A 228 40.47 -69.34 -45.49
N ILE A 229 40.99 -68.28 -46.13
CA ILE A 229 41.89 -68.33 -47.28
C ILE A 229 42.42 -66.92 -47.64
N THR A 230 43.74 -66.91 -47.78
CA THR A 230 44.68 -66.09 -48.53
C THR A 230 44.19 -65.19 -49.66
N GLY A 231 44.77 -63.96 -49.77
CA GLY A 231 44.78 -63.17 -50.98
C GLY A 231 45.27 -61.75 -50.83
N LYS A 232 46.53 -61.61 -50.96
CA LYS A 232 47.41 -60.56 -51.48
C LYS A 232 46.75 -59.26 -52.05
N GLY A 233 47.37 -58.15 -51.70
CA GLY A 233 47.78 -57.07 -52.66
C GLY A 233 47.12 -55.76 -52.55
N GLY A 234 47.93 -54.77 -52.29
CA GLY A 234 47.95 -53.51 -53.07
C GLY A 234 47.53 -52.23 -52.33
N ASP A 235 48.52 -51.63 -51.88
CA ASP A 235 48.86 -50.17 -52.03
C ASP A 235 47.82 -49.09 -51.89
N ASP A 236 48.21 -48.22 -50.97
CA ASP A 236 48.40 -46.79 -51.11
C ASP A 236 47.18 -45.79 -51.01
N ILE A 237 47.55 -44.81 -50.23
CA ILE A 237 47.43 -43.37 -50.36
C ILE A 237 46.54 -42.66 -49.32
N HIS A 238 47.27 -42.02 -48.44
CA HIS A 238 47.04 -40.66 -47.87
C HIS A 238 45.66 -40.06 -47.91
N GLN A 239 45.12 -39.59 -46.78
CA GLN A 239 45.32 -38.18 -46.39
C GLN A 239 44.70 -37.85 -45.01
N ASN A 240 45.53 -37.19 -44.29
CA ASN A 240 45.33 -36.30 -43.17
C ASN A 240 44.03 -35.51 -43.13
N ALA A 241 43.28 -35.60 -42.05
CA ALA A 241 42.46 -34.50 -41.59
C ALA A 241 42.60 -34.35 -40.06
N LYS A 242 43.46 -33.47 -39.68
CA LYS A 242 43.70 -33.02 -38.32
C LYS A 242 42.54 -32.14 -37.90
N THR A 243 41.59 -32.69 -37.15
CA THR A 243 40.54 -31.84 -36.51
C THR A 243 41.04 -31.43 -35.15
N THR A 244 41.38 -30.16 -35.06
CA THR A 244 41.78 -29.44 -33.85
C THR A 244 40.60 -29.34 -32.90
N MET A 245 40.66 -30.00 -31.75
CA MET A 245 39.76 -29.75 -30.62
C MET A 245 40.09 -28.43 -30.01
N THR A 246 39.26 -27.43 -30.22
CA THR A 246 39.28 -26.18 -29.45
C THR A 246 38.66 -26.44 -28.08
N LYS A 247 39.48 -26.44 -27.05
CA LYS A 247 39.07 -26.40 -25.66
C LYS A 247 38.25 -25.13 -25.41
N LYS A 248 36.95 -25.29 -25.12
CA LYS A 248 36.10 -24.21 -24.64
C LYS A 248 36.50 -23.88 -23.19
N LYS A 249 37.05 -22.66 -23.00
CA LYS A 249 37.44 -22.09 -21.75
C LYS A 249 36.22 -21.98 -20.83
N THR A 250 36.26 -22.62 -19.70
CA THR A 250 35.32 -22.40 -18.59
C THR A 250 35.56 -21.03 -18.03
N GLU A 251 34.64 -20.11 -18.27
CA GLU A 251 34.61 -18.84 -17.55
C GLU A 251 34.00 -19.08 -16.16
N THR A 252 34.83 -18.91 -15.15
CA THR A 252 34.40 -18.83 -13.76
C THR A 252 33.65 -17.53 -13.53
N LEU A 253 32.40 -17.60 -13.07
CA LEU A 253 31.61 -16.47 -12.61
C LEU A 253 32.31 -15.78 -11.43
N PRO A 254 32.34 -14.45 -11.38
CA PRO A 254 32.84 -13.73 -10.20
C PRO A 254 31.92 -13.98 -9.00
N GLN A 255 32.53 -14.38 -7.92
CA GLN A 255 31.89 -14.52 -6.61
C GLN A 255 31.42 -13.13 -6.15
N ALA A 256 30.10 -12.94 -6.03
CA ALA A 256 29.51 -11.73 -5.50
C ALA A 256 29.90 -11.60 -4.02
N GLY A 257 30.73 -10.61 -3.75
CA GLY A 257 31.11 -10.23 -2.39
C GLY A 257 29.89 -9.78 -1.60
N ASN A 258 29.81 -10.30 -0.39
CA ASN A 258 28.79 -10.02 0.61
C ASN A 258 29.02 -8.58 1.15
N HIS A 259 28.45 -7.56 0.49
CA HIS A 259 28.30 -6.23 1.07
C HIS A 259 26.97 -6.19 1.82
N VAL A 260 27.01 -6.46 3.11
CA VAL A 260 25.92 -6.14 4.03
C VAL A 260 25.85 -4.62 4.12
N ASN A 261 24.77 -4.04 3.62
CA ASN A 261 24.50 -2.61 3.74
C ASN A 261 24.32 -2.26 5.22
N GLU A 262 25.28 -1.58 5.81
CA GLU A 262 25.22 -1.03 7.19
C GLU A 262 24.05 -0.05 7.41
N LEU A 263 23.38 0.41 6.34
CA LEU A 263 22.24 1.32 6.43
C LEU A 263 20.96 0.65 7.02
N ALA A 264 20.82 -0.66 6.92
CA ALA A 264 19.65 -1.37 7.44
C ALA A 264 19.67 -1.53 8.98
N ILE A 265 20.84 -1.50 9.61
CA ILE A 265 21.00 -1.66 11.06
C ILE A 265 20.66 -0.36 11.80
N VAL A 266 20.93 0.81 11.19
CA VAL A 266 20.67 2.12 11.83
C VAL A 266 19.17 2.44 11.87
N LEU A 267 18.37 2.04 10.86
CA LEU A 267 16.91 2.24 10.88
C LEU A 267 16.19 1.34 11.90
N GLY A 268 16.65 0.11 12.12
CA GLY A 268 16.06 -0.80 13.10
C GLY A 268 16.23 -0.33 14.56
N GLN A 269 17.32 0.34 14.89
CA GLN A 269 17.58 0.84 16.23
C GLN A 269 16.82 2.14 16.57
N MET A 270 16.49 2.96 15.56
CA MET A 270 15.71 4.19 15.77
C MET A 270 14.23 3.90 16.07
N ILE A 271 13.65 2.86 15.49
CA ILE A 271 12.25 2.48 15.74
C ILE A 271 12.09 1.92 17.17
N LEU A 272 13.09 1.19 17.69
CA LEU A 272 13.03 0.65 19.05
C LEU A 272 13.12 1.74 20.13
N ALA A 273 13.86 2.83 19.88
CA ALA A 273 14.01 3.94 20.82
C ALA A 273 12.72 4.77 20.97
N ILE A 274 11.92 4.89 19.91
CA ILE A 274 10.64 5.63 19.94
C ILE A 274 9.57 4.85 20.70
N CYS A 275 9.53 3.52 20.59
CA CYS A 275 8.59 2.68 21.35
C CYS A 275 8.88 2.64 22.86
N VAL A 276 10.14 2.64 23.29
CA VAL A 276 10.51 2.64 24.71
C VAL A 276 10.31 4.01 25.35
N GLY A 277 10.57 5.10 24.62
CA GLY A 277 10.34 6.48 25.09
C GLY A 277 8.85 6.80 25.30
N GLY A 278 7.95 6.32 24.42
CA GLY A 278 6.51 6.50 24.53
C GLY A 278 5.89 5.82 25.75
N ILE A 279 6.32 4.61 26.06
CA ILE A 279 5.82 3.83 27.22
C ILE A 279 6.27 4.44 28.56
N LEU A 280 7.48 5.01 28.65
CA LEU A 280 7.94 5.69 29.88
C LEU A 280 7.21 7.02 30.11
N TRP A 281 6.80 7.73 29.05
CA TRP A 281 6.06 8.99 29.19
C TRP A 281 4.62 8.77 29.66
N LEU A 282 3.94 7.70 29.20
CA LEU A 282 2.59 7.35 29.69
C LEU A 282 2.61 6.89 31.16
N LYS A 283 3.64 6.16 31.62
CA LYS A 283 3.72 5.71 33.03
C LYS A 283 3.99 6.85 34.03
N ARG A 284 4.55 7.98 33.60
CA ARG A 284 4.76 9.16 34.48
C ARG A 284 3.51 9.99 34.67
N ARG A 285 2.50 9.92 33.79
CA ARG A 285 1.25 10.71 33.90
C ARG A 285 0.20 10.05 34.82
N VAL A 286 0.26 8.75 35.05
CA VAL A 286 -0.70 8.00 35.89
C VAL A 286 -0.35 8.06 37.41
N LYS A 287 0.80 8.59 37.80
CA LYS A 287 1.20 8.70 39.22
C LYS A 287 0.95 10.08 39.88
N ARG A 288 0.18 10.96 39.22
CA ARG A 288 -0.21 12.28 39.82
C ARG A 288 -1.71 12.53 39.64
N VAL A 289 -2.53 11.67 40.20
CA VAL A 289 -3.91 11.95 40.61
C VAL A 289 -4.10 11.26 41.96
#